data_7c2ed73ef11624367881b55ba9632d3f
#
_entry.id   7c2ed73ef11624367881b55ba9632d3f
#
_cell.length_a   1.000
_cell.length_b   1.000
_cell.length_c   1.000
_cell.angle_alpha   90.00
_cell.angle_beta   90.00
_cell.angle_gamma   90.00
#
_symmetry.space_group_name_H-M   'P 1'
#
loop_
_entity.id
_entity.type
_entity.pdbx_description
1 polymer ?
#
loop_
_entity_poly.entity_id
_entity_poly.type
_entity_poly.pdbx_seq_one_letter_code
_entity_poly.pdbx_strand_id
1 'polypeptide(L)'
;MKKLLLIVVLSLLLSACLSPQSNSSKPVVNNTIREINLMPMGSNKYTLLIRGNILSTQAMLRQQFNQEVNGVCGNNFEILEIITRETTHLGHTKPMAEGSFVCK
;
A
#
# COMPACT_ATOMS: atom_id res chain seq x y z
N MET A 1 -18.30 12.99 -43.80
CA MET A 1 -18.81 13.41 -42.51
C MET A 1 -18.91 12.27 -41.54
N LYS A 2 -19.52 11.16 -41.95
CA LYS A 2 -19.65 10.03 -41.04
C LYS A 2 -18.31 9.46 -40.63
N LYS A 3 -17.32 9.52 -41.50
CA LYS A 3 -15.98 9.01 -41.17
C LYS A 3 -15.27 9.86 -40.11
N LEU A 4 -15.54 11.16 -40.14
CA LEU A 4 -14.94 12.05 -39.14
C LEU A 4 -15.53 11.80 -37.77
N LEU A 5 -16.81 11.51 -37.68
CA LEU A 5 -17.45 11.21 -36.43
C LEU A 5 -16.92 9.90 -35.86
N LEU A 6 -16.67 8.92 -36.71
CA LEU A 6 -16.10 7.66 -36.26
C LEU A 6 -14.70 7.83 -35.71
N ILE A 7 -13.89 8.65 -36.31
CA ILE A 7 -12.54 8.91 -35.87
C ILE A 7 -12.55 9.61 -34.50
N VAL A 8 -13.46 10.54 -34.31
CA VAL A 8 -13.57 11.25 -33.03
C VAL A 8 -14.02 10.30 -31.92
N VAL A 9 -14.97 9.42 -32.21
CA VAL A 9 -15.45 8.45 -31.24
C VAL A 9 -14.33 7.46 -30.89
N LEU A 10 -13.55 7.05 -31.88
CA LEU A 10 -12.45 6.16 -31.62
C LEU A 10 -11.37 6.84 -30.78
N SER A 11 -11.12 8.10 -31.00
CA SER A 11 -10.17 8.84 -30.20
C SER A 11 -10.61 8.98 -28.75
N LEU A 12 -11.91 9.18 -28.53
CA LEU A 12 -12.44 9.25 -27.19
C LEU A 12 -12.34 7.90 -26.49
N LEU A 13 -12.58 6.82 -27.19
CA LEU A 13 -12.46 5.49 -26.63
C LEU A 13 -11.00 5.16 -26.25
N LEU A 14 -10.07 5.58 -27.10
CA LEU A 14 -8.66 5.39 -26.81
C LEU A 14 -8.24 6.19 -25.59
N SER A 15 -8.75 7.37 -25.40
CA SER A 15 -8.44 8.17 -24.21
C SER A 15 -8.95 7.49 -22.95
N ALA A 16 -10.11 6.85 -23.01
CA ALA A 16 -10.62 6.12 -21.88
C ALA A 16 -9.76 4.88 -21.56
N CYS A 17 -9.22 4.25 -22.57
CA CYS A 17 -8.34 3.11 -22.35
C CYS A 17 -6.99 3.51 -21.79
N LEU A 18 -6.60 4.73 -22.02
CA LEU A 18 -5.34 5.20 -21.49
C LEU A 18 -5.46 5.79 -20.10
N SER A 19 -6.65 5.83 -19.54
CA SER A 19 -6.77 6.36 -18.22
C SER A 19 -6.02 5.44 -17.27
N PRO A 20 -5.25 5.99 -16.43
CA PRO A 20 -4.38 5.24 -15.65
C PRO A 20 -5.08 4.33 -14.73
N GLN A 21 -4.72 3.22 -14.71
CA GLN A 21 -5.14 2.37 -13.93
C GLN A 21 -4.61 2.56 -12.71
N SER A 22 -5.24 2.81 -11.88
CA SER A 22 -4.84 2.79 -10.63
C SER A 22 -4.41 1.55 -10.26
N ASN A 23 -3.36 1.29 -10.51
CA ASN A 23 -2.89 0.24 -10.12
C ASN A 23 -2.84 -0.05 -8.76
N SER A 24 -2.83 -1.16 -8.53
CA SER A 24 -2.64 -1.74 -7.29
C SER A 24 -1.42 -1.31 -6.58
N SER A 25 -0.46 -0.83 -7.24
CA SER A 25 0.68 -0.41 -6.56
C SER A 25 0.54 1.01 -6.24
N LYS A 26 0.10 1.34 -5.10
CA LYS A 26 0.13 2.68 -4.66
C LYS A 26 1.53 3.11 -4.62
N PRO A 27 1.89 4.21 -5.20
CA PRO A 27 3.19 4.76 -5.01
C PRO A 27 3.32 5.10 -3.55
N VAL A 28 4.36 4.65 -2.94
CA VAL A 28 4.64 5.01 -1.61
C VAL A 28 5.05 6.45 -1.66
N VAL A 29 4.14 7.33 -1.30
CA VAL A 29 4.37 8.74 -1.38
C VAL A 29 5.33 9.20 -0.31
N ASN A 30 5.53 8.40 0.71
CA ASN A 30 6.35 8.78 1.81
C ASN A 30 7.74 8.19 1.63
N ASN A 31 8.74 9.03 1.48
CA ASN A 31 10.10 8.59 1.29
C ASN A 31 10.68 7.86 2.51
N THR A 32 9.97 7.82 3.61
CA THR A 32 10.42 7.13 4.80
C THR A 32 10.04 5.66 4.81
N ILE A 33 9.19 5.22 3.86
CA ILE A 33 8.78 3.82 3.78
C ILE A 33 9.54 3.17 2.62
N ARG A 34 10.27 2.12 2.92
CA ARG A 34 11.08 1.43 1.93
C ARG A 34 10.38 0.25 1.31
N GLU A 35 9.57 -0.46 2.08
CA GLU A 35 8.91 -1.66 1.62
C GLU A 35 7.62 -1.89 2.36
N ILE A 36 6.59 -2.30 1.68
CA ILE A 36 5.33 -2.72 2.27
C ILE A 36 4.99 -4.07 1.65
N ASN A 37 4.80 -5.08 2.49
CA ASN A 37 4.48 -6.41 2.01
C ASN A 37 3.24 -6.92 2.74
N LEU A 38 2.18 -7.18 2.00
CA LEU A 38 0.93 -7.67 2.53
C LEU A 38 0.74 -9.12 2.10
N MET A 39 0.47 -10.00 3.05
CA MET A 39 0.32 -11.41 2.76
C MET A 39 -1.02 -11.91 3.28
N PRO A 40 -1.90 -12.40 2.44
CA PRO A 40 -3.16 -12.96 2.90
C PRO A 40 -2.93 -14.32 3.56
N MET A 41 -3.60 -14.52 4.68
CA MET A 41 -3.48 -15.75 5.46
C MET A 41 -4.77 -16.58 5.45
N GLY A 42 -5.75 -16.19 4.66
CA GLY A 42 -7.05 -16.89 4.62
C GLY A 42 -8.03 -16.35 5.63
N SER A 43 -9.31 -16.59 5.44
CA SER A 43 -10.38 -16.19 6.36
C SER A 43 -10.33 -14.70 6.75
N ASN A 44 -10.08 -13.85 5.78
CA ASN A 44 -9.98 -12.41 5.97
C ASN A 44 -8.84 -11.98 6.88
N LYS A 45 -7.89 -12.86 7.13
CA LYS A 45 -6.73 -12.56 7.96
C LYS A 45 -5.53 -12.24 7.07
N TYR A 46 -4.74 -11.27 7.50
CA TYR A 46 -3.58 -10.82 6.76
C TYR A 46 -2.39 -10.58 7.65
N THR A 47 -1.21 -10.73 7.11
CA THR A 47 0.02 -10.31 7.76
C THR A 47 0.61 -9.15 6.95
N LEU A 48 1.05 -8.12 7.62
CA LEU A 48 1.60 -6.93 6.98
C LEU A 48 2.97 -6.62 7.54
N LEU A 49 3.92 -6.43 6.65
CA LEU A 49 5.28 -6.06 7.02
C LEU A 49 5.59 -4.71 6.37
N ILE A 50 6.05 -3.76 7.16
CA ILE A 50 6.46 -2.45 6.67
C ILE A 50 7.89 -2.20 7.11
N ARG A 51 8.76 -1.92 6.14
CA ARG A 51 10.14 -1.59 6.42
C ARG A 51 10.38 -0.13 6.13
N GLY A 52 10.91 0.56 7.10
CA GLY A 52 11.28 1.95 6.95
C GLY A 52 12.73 2.13 6.52
N ASN A 53 13.15 3.36 6.40
CA ASN A 53 14.54 3.69 6.11
C ASN A 53 15.13 4.40 7.33
N ILE A 54 16.33 4.93 7.21
CA ILE A 54 17.01 5.56 8.34
C ILE A 54 16.30 6.82 8.86
N LEU A 55 15.39 7.39 8.07
CA LEU A 55 14.65 8.58 8.47
C LEU A 55 13.31 8.23 9.12
N SER A 56 12.94 6.95 9.15
CA SER A 56 11.66 6.55 9.67
C SER A 56 11.68 6.40 11.17
N THR A 57 10.56 6.64 11.81
CA THR A 57 10.39 6.35 13.23
C THR A 57 9.37 5.22 13.40
N GLN A 58 9.37 4.57 14.55
CA GLN A 58 8.39 3.51 14.82
C GLN A 58 6.97 4.05 14.79
N ALA A 59 6.76 5.28 15.26
CA ALA A 59 5.44 5.91 15.22
C ALA A 59 4.95 6.08 13.78
N MET A 60 5.84 6.46 12.88
CA MET A 60 5.49 6.61 11.47
C MET A 60 5.11 5.27 10.85
N LEU A 61 5.81 4.19 11.21
CA LEU A 61 5.49 2.88 10.70
C LEU A 61 4.15 2.37 11.23
N ARG A 62 3.85 2.63 12.49
CA ARG A 62 2.55 2.26 13.04
C ARG A 62 1.42 3.01 12.36
N GLN A 63 1.62 4.27 12.07
CA GLN A 63 0.64 5.07 11.35
C GLN A 63 0.42 4.50 9.95
N GLN A 64 1.51 4.16 9.27
CA GLN A 64 1.44 3.54 7.95
C GLN A 64 0.74 2.18 8.00
N PHE A 65 1.00 1.40 9.05
CA PHE A 65 0.35 0.12 9.25
C PHE A 65 -1.17 0.30 9.32
N ASN A 66 -1.63 1.26 10.12
CA ASN A 66 -3.05 1.53 10.24
C ASN A 66 -3.66 2.00 8.92
N GLN A 67 -2.95 2.81 8.16
CA GLN A 67 -3.42 3.26 6.86
C GLN A 67 -3.55 2.10 5.89
N GLU A 68 -2.60 1.18 5.87
CA GLU A 68 -2.65 0.02 5.00
C GLU A 68 -3.79 -0.92 5.39
N VAL A 69 -4.01 -1.15 6.68
CA VAL A 69 -5.10 -1.98 7.16
C VAL A 69 -6.45 -1.37 6.75
N ASN A 70 -6.58 -0.07 6.90
CA ASN A 70 -7.80 0.63 6.50
C ASN A 70 -8.01 0.52 4.99
N GLY A 71 -6.94 0.57 4.21
CA GLY A 71 -7.02 0.41 2.76
C GLY A 71 -7.49 -0.97 2.33
N VAL A 72 -7.17 -2.01 3.12
CA VAL A 72 -7.56 -3.39 2.81
C VAL A 72 -8.97 -3.70 3.33
N CYS A 73 -9.26 -3.33 4.56
CA CYS A 73 -10.49 -3.74 5.23
C CYS A 73 -11.55 -2.65 5.34
N GLY A 74 -11.24 -1.42 4.99
CA GLY A 74 -12.10 -0.29 5.30
C GLY A 74 -12.06 0.00 6.79
N ASN A 75 -13.18 0.40 7.35
CA ASN A 75 -13.23 0.77 8.75
C ASN A 75 -13.51 -0.42 9.67
N ASN A 76 -13.75 -1.61 9.12
CA ASN A 76 -14.09 -2.77 9.92
C ASN A 76 -12.94 -3.75 9.94
N PHE A 77 -12.12 -3.66 10.95
CA PHE A 77 -11.00 -4.56 11.12
C PHE A 77 -10.61 -4.66 12.60
N GLU A 78 -9.84 -5.69 12.90
CA GLU A 78 -9.27 -5.85 14.22
C GLU A 78 -7.79 -6.15 14.02
N ILE A 79 -6.94 -5.38 14.68
CA ILE A 79 -5.51 -5.65 14.66
C ILE A 79 -5.21 -6.64 15.78
N LEU A 80 -4.65 -7.78 15.39
CA LEU A 80 -4.35 -8.85 16.33
C LEU A 80 -3.00 -8.62 16.99
N GLU A 81 -2.03 -8.12 16.24
CA GLU A 81 -0.70 -7.93 16.76
C GLU A 81 0.06 -6.93 15.92
N ILE A 82 0.83 -6.07 16.55
CA ILE A 82 1.81 -5.23 15.88
C ILE A 82 3.11 -5.30 16.66
N ILE A 83 4.17 -5.68 15.99
CA ILE A 83 5.49 -5.72 16.59
C ILE A 83 6.36 -4.73 15.84
N THR A 84 7.02 -3.85 16.56
CA THR A 84 7.99 -2.94 15.96
C THR A 84 9.38 -3.35 16.37
N ARG A 85 10.28 -3.37 15.42
CA ARG A 85 11.67 -3.76 15.65
C ARG A 85 12.57 -2.78 14.93
N GLU A 86 13.84 -2.82 15.30
CA GLU A 86 14.85 -2.05 14.60
C GLU A 86 15.90 -3.02 14.10
N THR A 87 16.36 -2.84 12.88
CA THR A 87 17.43 -3.64 12.33
C THR A 87 18.61 -2.72 12.06
N THR A 88 19.79 -3.14 12.45
CA THR A 88 21.00 -2.38 12.23
C THR A 88 21.83 -3.07 11.15
N HIS A 89 22.19 -2.32 10.13
CA HIS A 89 23.00 -2.84 9.06
C HIS A 89 23.98 -1.76 8.62
N LEU A 90 25.25 -2.07 8.61
CA LEU A 90 26.32 -1.14 8.25
C LEU A 90 26.28 0.17 9.06
N GLY A 91 25.94 0.06 10.33
CA GLY A 91 25.89 1.23 11.21
C GLY A 91 24.62 2.06 11.10
N HIS A 92 23.68 1.65 10.24
CA HIS A 92 22.41 2.36 10.11
C HIS A 92 21.30 1.53 10.74
N THR A 93 20.48 2.18 11.56
CA THR A 93 19.34 1.53 12.19
C THR A 93 18.08 1.90 11.43
N LYS A 94 17.33 0.89 11.02
CA LYS A 94 16.09 1.07 10.27
C LYS A 94 14.97 0.40 11.01
N PRO A 95 13.85 1.09 11.22
CA PRO A 95 12.71 0.49 11.91
C PRO A 95 11.90 -0.41 10.98
N MET A 96 11.22 -1.38 11.57
CA MET A 96 10.35 -2.30 10.87
C MET A 96 9.12 -2.53 11.72
N ALA A 97 7.98 -2.60 11.10
CA ALA A 97 6.73 -2.97 11.76
C ALA A 97 6.16 -4.20 11.09
N GLU A 98 5.77 -5.18 11.90
CA GLU A 98 5.17 -6.40 11.37
C GLU A 98 3.97 -6.72 12.23
N GLY A 99 2.90 -7.14 11.66
CA GLY A 99 1.73 -7.49 12.43
C GLY A 99 0.70 -8.24 11.63
N SER A 100 -0.36 -8.62 12.31
CA SER A 100 -1.48 -9.32 11.67
C SER A 100 -2.79 -8.65 12.03
N PHE A 101 -3.74 -8.77 11.15
CA PHE A 101 -5.05 -8.18 11.34
C PHE A 101 -6.10 -9.01 10.60
N VAL A 102 -7.34 -8.82 10.97
CA VAL A 102 -8.45 -9.50 10.33
C VAL A 102 -9.50 -8.46 9.94
N CYS A 103 -10.05 -8.59 8.74
CA CYS A 103 -11.16 -7.75 8.32
C CYS A 103 -12.46 -8.35 8.86
N LYS A 104 -13.33 -7.51 9.32
CA LYS A 104 -14.62 -7.95 9.90
C LYS A 104 -15.79 -7.70 8.98
#